data_97449ebca1267a8532bcd4b3cc2ffdd4
#
_entry.id   97449ebca1267a8532bcd4b3cc2ffdd4
#
_cell.length_a   1.000
_cell.length_b   1.000
_cell.length_c   1.000
_cell.angle_alpha   90.00
_cell.angle_beta   90.00
_cell.angle_gamma   90.00
#
_symmetry.space_group_name_H-M   'P 1'
#
loop_
_entity.id
_entity.type
_entity.pdbx_description
1 polymer ?
#
loop_
_entity_poly.entity_id
_entity_poly.type
_entity_poly.pdbx_seq_one_letter_code
_entity_poly.pdbx_strand_id
1 'polypeptide(L)'
;QIAALDKNATGISDTDLKNAYATRSSLLIMRNCENVYVGDITIENPSNHSVNILDSRNIATTNVKVFSYDGNNGDGLGYGCSQNVICWGNFTDTGDDNLGFGASVGEAARDCGIQTNSEIWMFNNFLREGHGGLAAGSHTGNGIQDVLFEDTVMNHIDMAFRFKSAPTNG
;
A
#
# COMPACT_ATOMS: atom_id res chain seq x y z
N GLN A 1 14.15 7.75 2.43
CA GLN A 1 15.17 8.80 2.31
C GLN A 1 15.49 9.46 3.65
N ILE A 2 14.52 9.70 4.51
CA ILE A 2 14.77 10.29 5.85
C ILE A 2 15.56 9.34 6.76
N ALA A 3 15.32 8.05 6.66
CA ALA A 3 16.09 7.05 7.40
C ALA A 3 17.55 6.96 6.95
N ALA A 4 17.84 7.34 5.72
CA ALA A 4 19.19 7.38 5.15
C ALA A 4 19.93 8.71 5.42
N LEU A 5 19.23 9.73 5.94
CA LEU A 5 19.90 10.96 6.35
C LEU A 5 20.70 10.70 7.63
N ASP A 6 22.01 10.70 7.50
CA ASP A 6 22.89 10.73 8.66
C ASP A 6 22.70 12.07 9.39
N LYS A 7 21.94 12.06 10.48
CA LYS A 7 21.68 13.26 11.27
C LYS A 7 22.95 13.93 11.80
N ASN A 8 24.02 13.17 11.97
CA ASN A 8 25.29 13.70 12.42
C ASN A 8 26.01 14.47 11.31
N ALA A 9 25.80 14.07 10.05
CA ALA A 9 26.35 14.76 8.89
C ALA A 9 25.52 15.97 8.45
N THR A 10 24.21 15.96 8.71
CA THR A 10 23.29 17.02 8.24
C THR A 10 22.99 18.10 9.29
N GLY A 11 23.28 17.84 10.56
CA GLY A 11 22.93 18.74 11.66
C GLY A 11 21.42 18.89 11.92
N ILE A 12 20.59 18.01 11.34
CA ILE A 12 19.13 18.02 11.51
C ILE A 12 18.78 17.48 12.90
N SER A 13 17.92 18.17 13.64
CA SER A 13 17.47 17.74 14.95
C SER A 13 16.56 16.52 14.90
N ASP A 14 16.51 15.74 15.98
CA ASP A 14 15.57 14.61 16.11
C ASP A 14 14.11 15.03 15.97
N THR A 15 13.78 16.26 16.38
CA THR A 15 12.42 16.83 16.23
C THR A 15 12.11 17.09 14.77
N ASP A 16 13.03 17.68 14.02
CA ASP A 16 12.82 17.96 12.60
C ASP A 16 12.73 16.67 11.80
N LEU A 17 13.53 15.65 12.14
CA LEU A 17 13.42 14.33 11.52
C LEU A 17 12.05 13.67 11.78
N LYS A 18 11.56 13.74 13.03
CA LYS A 18 10.22 13.22 13.37
C LYS A 18 9.10 13.97 12.63
N ASN A 19 9.19 15.29 12.56
CA ASN A 19 8.21 16.10 11.84
C ASN A 19 8.23 15.81 10.35
N ALA A 20 9.39 15.73 9.74
CA ALA A 20 9.55 15.38 8.34
C ALA A 20 9.01 13.97 8.06
N TYR A 21 9.25 13.01 8.96
CA TYR A 21 8.70 11.66 8.83
C TYR A 21 7.16 11.65 8.92
N ALA A 22 6.59 12.37 9.88
CA ALA A 22 5.15 12.44 10.10
C ALA A 22 4.38 13.14 8.98
N THR A 23 5.05 14.03 8.23
CA THR A 23 4.44 14.81 7.15
C THR A 23 4.65 14.22 5.75
N ARG A 24 5.29 13.05 5.66
CA ARG A 24 5.43 12.36 4.36
C ARG A 24 4.06 12.02 3.79
N SER A 25 3.89 12.21 2.50
CA SER A 25 2.70 11.79 1.79
C SER A 25 3.00 10.63 0.84
N SER A 26 1.99 9.83 0.54
CA SER A 26 2.05 8.94 -0.61
C SER A 26 2.23 9.76 -1.88
N LEU A 27 2.92 9.17 -2.87
CA LEU A 27 3.18 9.89 -4.11
C LEU A 27 1.90 10.12 -4.90
N LEU A 28 1.06 9.11 -4.98
CA LEU A 28 -0.22 9.17 -5.69
C LEU A 28 -1.34 8.72 -4.73
N ILE A 29 -2.29 9.60 -4.47
CA ILE A 29 -3.46 9.31 -3.64
C ILE A 29 -4.72 9.61 -4.44
N MET A 30 -5.61 8.64 -4.52
CA MET A 30 -6.96 8.79 -5.06
C MET A 30 -7.96 8.40 -3.97
N ARG A 31 -8.95 9.26 -3.74
CA ARG A 31 -9.96 9.02 -2.71
C ARG A 31 -11.35 9.37 -3.21
N ASN A 32 -12.34 8.56 -2.84
CA ASN A 32 -13.75 8.72 -3.25
C ASN A 32 -13.91 8.80 -4.77
N CYS A 33 -13.17 7.93 -5.47
CA CYS A 33 -13.20 7.88 -6.94
C CYS A 33 -14.00 6.67 -7.43
N GLU A 34 -14.55 6.82 -8.61
CA GLU A 34 -15.21 5.73 -9.34
C GLU A 34 -14.62 5.62 -10.74
N ASN A 35 -14.43 4.37 -11.22
CA ASN A 35 -13.83 4.08 -12.51
C ASN A 35 -12.37 4.58 -12.60
N VAL A 36 -11.53 4.09 -11.70
CA VAL A 36 -10.12 4.46 -11.60
C VAL A 36 -9.26 3.56 -12.48
N TYR A 37 -8.42 4.15 -13.30
CA TYR A 37 -7.38 3.44 -14.04
C TYR A 37 -6.01 4.05 -13.74
N VAL A 38 -5.07 3.20 -13.31
CA VAL A 38 -3.66 3.55 -13.14
C VAL A 38 -2.84 2.55 -13.93
N GLY A 39 -2.16 3.00 -14.95
CA GLY A 39 -1.39 2.10 -15.80
C GLY A 39 -0.30 2.78 -16.59
N ASP A 40 0.61 1.95 -17.11
CA ASP A 40 1.70 2.38 -18.02
C ASP A 40 2.62 3.46 -17.43
N ILE A 41 2.84 3.42 -16.11
CA ILE A 41 3.69 4.38 -15.40
C ILE A 41 4.81 3.71 -14.63
N THR A 42 5.87 4.46 -14.40
CA THR A 42 6.96 4.10 -13.48
C THR A 42 6.99 5.08 -12.33
N ILE A 43 7.06 4.56 -11.12
CA ILE A 43 7.12 5.31 -9.86
C ILE A 43 8.46 5.00 -9.20
N GLU A 44 9.21 6.03 -8.85
CA GLU A 44 10.51 5.90 -8.24
C GLU A 44 10.62 6.75 -6.97
N ASN A 45 11.23 6.17 -5.95
CA ASN A 45 11.62 6.86 -4.71
C ASN A 45 10.52 7.73 -4.06
N PRO A 46 9.32 7.20 -3.82
CA PRO A 46 8.29 7.92 -3.07
C PRO A 46 8.78 8.20 -1.64
N SER A 47 8.31 9.26 -1.05
CA SER A 47 8.67 9.58 0.33
C SER A 47 7.93 8.72 1.38
N ASN A 48 6.89 8.05 0.96
CA ASN A 48 6.04 7.13 1.71
C ASN A 48 5.47 6.09 0.74
N HIS A 49 4.23 5.66 0.86
CA HIS A 49 3.62 4.75 -0.10
C HIS A 49 3.65 5.28 -1.55
N SER A 50 3.73 4.40 -2.51
CA SER A 50 3.76 4.78 -3.94
C SER A 50 2.38 5.18 -4.42
N VAL A 51 1.41 4.26 -4.36
CA VAL A 51 0.02 4.49 -4.78
C VAL A 51 -0.92 4.08 -3.67
N ASN A 52 -1.84 4.95 -3.31
CA ASN A 52 -2.95 4.65 -2.41
C ASN A 52 -4.29 5.01 -3.07
N ILE A 53 -5.14 4.03 -3.26
CA ILE A 53 -6.51 4.20 -3.76
C ILE A 53 -7.45 3.86 -2.62
N LEU A 54 -8.17 4.85 -2.15
CA LEU A 54 -8.93 4.80 -0.91
C LEU A 54 -10.41 5.11 -1.16
N ASP A 55 -11.29 4.42 -0.44
CA ASP A 55 -12.74 4.68 -0.48
C ASP A 55 -13.29 4.76 -1.93
N SER A 56 -12.81 3.89 -2.80
CA SER A 56 -13.03 3.98 -4.25
C SER A 56 -13.54 2.66 -4.82
N ARG A 57 -14.06 2.68 -6.05
CA ARG A 57 -14.58 1.49 -6.70
C ARG A 57 -14.32 1.45 -8.20
N ASN A 58 -14.44 0.25 -8.78
CA ASN A 58 -14.15 -0.03 -10.18
C ASN A 58 -12.72 0.39 -10.53
N ILE A 59 -11.75 -0.28 -9.92
CA ILE A 59 -10.35 0.09 -9.96
C ILE A 59 -9.59 -0.91 -10.82
N ALA A 60 -8.78 -0.41 -11.72
CA ALA A 60 -7.85 -1.19 -12.51
C ALA A 60 -6.43 -0.62 -12.38
N THR A 61 -5.48 -1.46 -11.99
CA THR A 61 -4.06 -1.11 -11.99
C THR A 61 -3.27 -2.13 -12.80
N THR A 62 -2.58 -1.67 -13.83
CA THR A 62 -1.84 -2.56 -14.73
C THR A 62 -0.58 -1.90 -15.29
N ASN A 63 0.46 -2.70 -15.53
CA ASN A 63 1.74 -2.24 -16.06
C ASN A 63 2.31 -1.03 -15.29
N VAL A 64 2.09 -1.01 -13.99
CA VAL A 64 2.72 -0.06 -13.05
C VAL A 64 4.03 -0.66 -12.58
N LYS A 65 5.11 0.10 -12.67
CA LYS A 65 6.42 -0.28 -12.13
C LYS A 65 6.72 0.60 -10.91
N VAL A 66 6.95 -0.03 -9.77
CA VAL A 66 7.31 0.67 -8.53
C VAL A 66 8.72 0.30 -8.13
N PHE A 67 9.53 1.32 -7.85
CA PHE A 67 10.87 1.20 -7.30
C PHE A 67 10.97 2.05 -6.04
N SER A 68 10.72 1.45 -4.89
CA SER A 68 10.69 2.12 -3.58
C SER A 68 11.48 1.38 -2.50
N TYR A 69 12.39 0.50 -2.92
CA TYR A 69 13.14 -0.39 -2.02
C TYR A 69 13.84 0.34 -0.88
N ASP A 70 14.45 1.49 -1.13
CA ASP A 70 15.16 2.28 -0.12
C ASP A 70 14.22 3.12 0.78
N GLY A 71 12.94 3.08 0.52
CA GLY A 71 11.92 3.88 1.23
C GLY A 71 11.34 3.13 2.43
N ASN A 72 11.59 3.61 3.64
CA ASN A 72 10.83 3.14 4.80
C ASN A 72 9.35 3.49 4.63
N ASN A 73 8.45 2.51 4.77
CA ASN A 73 7.05 2.58 4.34
C ASN A 73 6.90 2.89 2.84
N GLY A 74 7.83 2.40 2.05
CA GLY A 74 7.78 2.51 0.60
C GLY A 74 6.88 1.44 -0.02
N ASP A 75 5.61 1.37 0.44
CA ASP A 75 4.64 0.40 -0.07
C ASP A 75 4.38 0.62 -1.57
N GLY A 76 4.05 -0.46 -2.25
CA GLY A 76 3.75 -0.45 -3.68
C GLY A 76 2.35 0.06 -4.00
N LEU A 77 1.42 -0.86 -4.23
CA LEU A 77 0.03 -0.55 -4.60
C LEU A 77 -0.91 -0.86 -3.43
N GLY A 78 -1.56 0.18 -2.90
CA GLY A 78 -2.45 0.10 -1.77
C GLY A 78 -3.92 0.37 -2.13
N TYR A 79 -4.82 -0.46 -1.59
CA TYR A 79 -6.26 -0.33 -1.80
C TYR A 79 -6.96 -0.33 -0.44
N GLY A 80 -7.47 0.82 -0.03
CA GLY A 80 -8.13 0.97 1.27
C GLY A 80 -9.63 1.19 1.15
N CYS A 81 -10.44 0.36 1.84
CA CYS A 81 -11.91 0.44 1.82
C CYS A 81 -12.47 0.55 0.38
N SER A 82 -11.88 -0.19 -0.55
CA SER A 82 -12.17 -0.10 -1.98
C SER A 82 -12.79 -1.39 -2.49
N GLN A 83 -13.55 -1.30 -3.57
CA GLN A 83 -14.33 -2.42 -4.12
C GLN A 83 -14.12 -2.56 -5.62
N ASN A 84 -14.32 -3.80 -6.10
CA ASN A 84 -14.18 -4.16 -7.50
C ASN A 84 -12.81 -3.72 -8.05
N VAL A 85 -11.77 -4.38 -7.55
CA VAL A 85 -10.36 -4.06 -7.85
C VAL A 85 -9.78 -5.15 -8.73
N ILE A 86 -9.17 -4.77 -9.83
CA ILE A 86 -8.33 -5.64 -10.66
C ILE A 86 -6.91 -5.08 -10.68
N CYS A 87 -5.94 -5.90 -10.24
CA CYS A 87 -4.53 -5.54 -10.16
C CYS A 87 -3.70 -6.60 -10.90
N TRP A 88 -3.17 -6.28 -12.08
CA TRP A 88 -2.47 -7.29 -12.86
C TRP A 88 -1.29 -6.73 -13.66
N GLY A 89 -0.30 -7.59 -13.92
CA GLY A 89 0.84 -7.27 -14.78
C GLY A 89 1.71 -6.14 -14.23
N ASN A 90 1.71 -5.93 -12.91
CA ASN A 90 2.52 -4.91 -12.27
C ASN A 90 3.87 -5.49 -11.83
N PHE A 91 4.85 -4.62 -11.72
CA PHE A 91 6.15 -4.88 -11.13
C PHE A 91 6.35 -4.01 -9.91
N THR A 92 6.69 -4.60 -8.77
CA THR A 92 7.00 -3.85 -7.54
C THR A 92 8.30 -4.32 -6.90
N ASP A 93 9.11 -3.36 -6.48
CA ASP A 93 10.37 -3.51 -5.78
C ASP A 93 10.35 -2.51 -4.63
N THR A 94 9.97 -2.97 -3.44
CA THR A 94 9.52 -2.09 -2.36
C THR A 94 10.36 -2.22 -1.09
N GLY A 95 10.33 -1.19 -0.27
CA GLY A 95 10.92 -1.21 1.06
C GLY A 95 9.95 -1.65 2.15
N ASP A 96 8.67 -1.85 1.84
CA ASP A 96 7.65 -2.38 2.74
C ASP A 96 6.69 -3.30 1.98
N ASP A 97 5.38 -3.23 2.16
CA ASP A 97 4.42 -4.14 1.53
C ASP A 97 4.24 -3.85 0.03
N ASN A 98 4.25 -4.88 -0.81
CA ASN A 98 4.12 -4.73 -2.27
C ASN A 98 2.71 -4.42 -2.71
N LEU A 99 1.75 -5.28 -2.32
CA LEU A 99 0.33 -5.12 -2.58
C LEU A 99 -0.39 -5.11 -1.24
N GLY A 100 -1.14 -4.06 -0.95
CA GLY A 100 -1.71 -3.86 0.36
C GLY A 100 -3.20 -3.55 0.39
N PHE A 101 -3.87 -4.04 1.44
CA PHE A 101 -5.24 -3.67 1.77
C PHE A 101 -5.33 -3.08 3.16
N GLY A 102 -6.10 -2.02 3.30
CA GLY A 102 -6.51 -1.49 4.59
C GLY A 102 -8.01 -1.27 4.61
N ALA A 103 -8.64 -1.52 5.73
CA ALA A 103 -10.08 -1.41 5.86
C ALA A 103 -10.46 -0.61 7.13
N SER A 104 -9.95 0.62 7.20
CA SER A 104 -10.20 1.56 8.28
C SER A 104 -9.83 1.07 9.69
N VAL A 105 -9.94 1.92 10.70
CA VAL A 105 -9.46 1.71 12.06
C VAL A 105 -10.60 1.61 13.04
N GLY A 106 -10.65 0.47 13.78
CA GLY A 106 -11.48 0.30 14.98
C GLY A 106 -12.97 0.35 14.76
N GLU A 107 -13.72 0.28 15.86
CA GLU A 107 -15.19 0.24 15.84
C GLU A 107 -15.82 1.51 15.25
N ALA A 108 -15.24 2.67 15.48
CA ALA A 108 -15.75 3.93 14.93
C ALA A 108 -15.77 3.98 13.40
N ALA A 109 -14.97 3.17 12.77
CA ALA A 109 -14.94 3.07 11.32
C ALA A 109 -16.17 2.38 10.72
N ARG A 110 -16.77 1.45 11.45
CA ARG A 110 -17.97 0.73 11.03
C ARG A 110 -19.18 1.64 10.88
N ASP A 111 -19.22 2.70 11.69
CA ASP A 111 -20.35 3.64 11.72
C ASP A 111 -20.21 4.78 10.70
N CYS A 112 -19.07 4.88 10.04
CA CYS A 112 -18.79 5.97 9.10
C CYS A 112 -19.32 5.75 7.69
N GLY A 113 -20.01 4.63 7.43
CA GLY A 113 -20.47 4.28 6.08
C GLY A 113 -19.35 3.93 5.10
N ILE A 114 -18.14 3.77 5.61
CA ILE A 114 -16.98 3.34 4.82
C ILE A 114 -17.16 1.87 4.45
N GLN A 115 -16.87 1.55 3.21
CA GLN A 115 -17.14 0.23 2.67
C GLN A 115 -16.08 -0.79 3.02
N THR A 116 -16.46 -2.05 3.09
CA THR A 116 -15.57 -3.19 3.15
C THR A 116 -14.64 -3.19 1.95
N ASN A 117 -13.39 -3.60 2.16
CA ASN A 117 -12.47 -3.90 1.07
C ASN A 117 -12.87 -5.25 0.45
N SER A 118 -13.41 -5.26 -0.77
CA SER A 118 -13.99 -6.48 -1.34
C SER A 118 -13.93 -6.55 -2.86
N GLU A 119 -14.21 -7.74 -3.40
CA GLU A 119 -14.23 -8.01 -4.84
C GLU A 119 -12.88 -7.67 -5.48
N ILE A 120 -11.81 -8.26 -4.97
CA ILE A 120 -10.44 -7.91 -5.35
C ILE A 120 -9.81 -9.10 -6.07
N TRP A 121 -9.33 -8.86 -7.28
CA TRP A 121 -8.60 -9.84 -8.06
C TRP A 121 -7.21 -9.33 -8.41
N MET A 122 -6.19 -10.03 -7.93
CA MET A 122 -4.78 -9.72 -8.17
C MET A 122 -4.09 -10.89 -8.82
N PHE A 123 -3.52 -10.70 -10.00
CA PHE A 123 -2.89 -11.78 -10.74
C PHE A 123 -1.76 -11.30 -11.67
N ASN A 124 -0.91 -12.21 -12.05
CA ASN A 124 0.16 -11.98 -13.01
C ASN A 124 1.07 -10.80 -12.65
N ASN A 125 1.31 -10.58 -11.35
CA ASN A 125 2.24 -9.56 -10.88
C ASN A 125 3.63 -10.14 -10.61
N PHE A 126 4.64 -9.31 -10.62
CA PHE A 126 6.00 -9.66 -10.20
C PHE A 126 6.42 -8.76 -9.03
N LEU A 127 6.57 -9.36 -7.85
CA LEU A 127 6.95 -8.71 -6.61
C LEU A 127 8.40 -9.08 -6.30
N ARG A 128 9.32 -8.11 -6.35
CA ARG A 128 10.75 -8.39 -6.31
C ARG A 128 11.34 -8.38 -4.91
N GLU A 129 11.16 -7.34 -4.17
CA GLU A 129 11.64 -7.13 -2.80
C GLU A 129 10.50 -6.61 -1.95
N GLY A 130 10.57 -6.74 -0.64
CA GLY A 130 9.61 -6.14 0.28
C GLY A 130 9.33 -6.96 1.52
N HIS A 131 8.71 -6.34 2.52
CA HIS A 131 8.30 -7.01 3.74
C HIS A 131 7.13 -7.97 3.51
N GLY A 132 6.11 -7.54 2.76
CA GLY A 132 4.96 -8.35 2.44
C GLY A 132 4.70 -8.41 0.94
N GLY A 133 4.44 -9.60 0.40
CA GLY A 133 3.96 -9.73 -0.97
C GLY A 133 2.52 -9.23 -1.06
N LEU A 134 1.62 -9.92 -0.36
CA LEU A 134 0.24 -9.50 -0.15
C LEU A 134 0.02 -9.20 1.33
N ALA A 135 -0.30 -7.96 1.66
CA ALA A 135 -0.49 -7.52 3.04
C ALA A 135 -1.93 -7.08 3.31
N ALA A 136 -2.59 -7.69 4.28
CA ALA A 136 -3.90 -7.31 4.78
C ALA A 136 -3.77 -6.67 6.17
N GLY A 137 -4.08 -5.38 6.27
CA GLY A 137 -3.95 -4.62 7.51
C GLY A 137 -2.75 -3.66 7.49
N SER A 138 -2.44 -2.99 8.60
CA SER A 138 -2.88 -3.23 10.00
C SER A 138 -4.34 -2.85 10.30
N HIS A 139 -4.98 -2.07 9.46
CA HIS A 139 -6.35 -1.57 9.69
C HIS A 139 -7.34 -2.51 8.99
N THR A 140 -8.17 -3.20 9.75
CA THR A 140 -9.11 -4.21 9.25
C THR A 140 -10.55 -4.01 9.74
N GLY A 141 -10.84 -2.84 10.36
CA GLY A 141 -12.09 -2.57 11.06
C GLY A 141 -13.37 -2.74 10.24
N ASN A 142 -13.33 -2.42 8.94
CA ASN A 142 -14.49 -2.59 8.05
C ASN A 142 -14.49 -3.92 7.29
N GLY A 143 -13.53 -4.78 7.56
CA GLY A 143 -13.41 -6.09 6.93
C GLY A 143 -12.70 -6.06 5.56
N ILE A 144 -12.09 -7.18 5.24
CA ILE A 144 -11.46 -7.48 3.96
C ILE A 144 -12.00 -8.85 3.54
N GLN A 145 -12.62 -8.94 2.38
CA GLN A 145 -13.27 -10.15 1.91
C GLN A 145 -13.23 -10.29 0.38
N ASP A 146 -13.55 -11.46 -0.12
CA ASP A 146 -13.65 -11.76 -1.55
C ASP A 146 -12.39 -11.36 -2.33
N VAL A 147 -11.23 -11.83 -1.82
CA VAL A 147 -9.93 -11.58 -2.42
C VAL A 147 -9.43 -12.84 -3.12
N LEU A 148 -9.18 -12.75 -4.41
CA LEU A 148 -8.47 -13.76 -5.19
C LEU A 148 -7.08 -13.25 -5.54
N PHE A 149 -6.08 -14.02 -5.17
CA PHE A 149 -4.68 -13.72 -5.47
C PHE A 149 -4.04 -14.95 -6.09
N GLU A 150 -3.57 -14.83 -7.33
CA GLU A 150 -3.05 -15.95 -8.10
C GLU A 150 -1.97 -15.54 -9.10
N ASP A 151 -1.31 -16.51 -9.71
CA ASP A 151 -0.37 -16.36 -10.82
C ASP A 151 0.65 -15.21 -10.64
N THR A 152 1.10 -14.99 -9.41
CA THR A 152 2.04 -13.92 -9.06
C THR A 152 3.38 -14.49 -8.63
N VAL A 153 4.45 -13.95 -9.17
CA VAL A 153 5.82 -14.32 -8.79
C VAL A 153 6.29 -13.41 -7.65
N MET A 154 6.78 -14.03 -6.59
CA MET A 154 7.41 -13.36 -5.46
C MET A 154 8.88 -13.75 -5.36
N ASN A 155 9.76 -12.76 -5.33
CA ASN A 155 11.20 -12.96 -5.28
C ASN A 155 11.83 -12.07 -4.22
N HIS A 156 12.53 -12.66 -3.24
CA HIS A 156 13.11 -11.95 -2.09
C HIS A 156 12.09 -11.17 -1.24
N ILE A 157 10.89 -11.70 -1.06
CA ILE A 157 9.87 -11.17 -0.16
C ILE A 157 10.01 -11.83 1.21
N ASP A 158 10.06 -11.03 2.28
CA ASP A 158 10.19 -11.55 3.65
C ASP A 158 9.01 -12.45 4.04
N MET A 159 7.79 -12.01 3.72
CA MET A 159 6.55 -12.73 3.95
C MET A 159 5.65 -12.70 2.72
N ALA A 160 5.42 -13.84 2.09
CA ALA A 160 4.55 -13.92 0.91
C ALA A 160 3.14 -13.37 1.20
N PHE A 161 2.58 -13.78 2.34
CA PHE A 161 1.28 -13.33 2.83
C PHE A 161 1.42 -12.78 4.25
N ARG A 162 0.95 -11.56 4.46
CA ARG A 162 1.07 -10.84 5.72
C ARG A 162 -0.29 -10.36 6.19
N PHE A 163 -0.84 -11.00 7.21
CA PHE A 163 -2.11 -10.61 7.84
C PHE A 163 -1.84 -9.91 9.16
N LYS A 164 -2.19 -8.65 9.23
CA LYS A 164 -1.95 -7.79 10.39
C LYS A 164 -3.27 -7.27 10.94
N SER A 165 -3.57 -7.60 12.18
CA SER A 165 -4.72 -7.05 12.89
C SER A 165 -4.44 -7.00 14.39
N ALA A 166 -5.14 -6.12 15.08
CA ALA A 166 -5.11 -5.99 16.52
C ALA A 166 -6.51 -5.60 17.03
N PRO A 167 -6.85 -5.85 18.31
CA PRO A 167 -8.18 -5.53 18.84
C PRO A 167 -8.63 -4.08 18.63
N THR A 168 -7.68 -3.16 18.50
CA THR A 168 -7.94 -1.73 18.25
C THR A 168 -7.98 -1.37 16.76
N ASN A 169 -7.65 -2.30 15.88
CA ASN A 169 -7.51 -2.05 14.45
C ASN A 169 -8.51 -2.85 13.60
N GLY A 170 -9.25 -3.77 14.22
CA GLY A 170 -10.22 -4.58 13.52
C GLY A 170 -11.19 -5.28 14.44
#